data_beb442da2faa7e1932455e27cae3bbd9
#
_entry.id   beb442da2faa7e1932455e27cae3bbd9
#
_cell.length_a   1.000
_cell.length_b   1.000
_cell.length_c   1.000
_cell.angle_alpha   90.00
_cell.angle_beta   90.00
_cell.angle_gamma   90.00
#
_symmetry.space_group_name_H-M   'P 1'
#
loop_
_entity.id
_entity.type
_entity.pdbx_description
1 polymer ?
#
loop_
_entity_poly.entity_id
_entity_poly.type
_entity_poly.pdbx_seq_one_letter_code
_entity_poly.pdbx_strand_id
1 'polypeptide(L)'
;MSPAIITLTVLFVMVFFFVTDKLPAALVSMLGGSVLVICGIIEPAKLFSAFSGSTIVLVAAMMVVGSALFHTGIASKMADVLVKVTGTSENGIMMAFMLVAAVISSVCSGVAVVAMLLPIVISVSKRAGVSVSRQLIPMSFAASFGCNLTLMGAASNVVVNGALEDLGVQTMTFFELGKVGIPIAIAGIAFFLTIGKKFLTPGETADQEYLEEYMGNTKAVVFSKGKATLCLVILAILMVAMAAGFSWLPMYLAAAFGAFILVLTGCIKQNDAYKAIDLSTLFIVAGMSAVSAGMSSSGAGALIADGAVKLLGANPNKFLVLGLIMVLVTLLTNAMMNTSCALLVTPLLIPVVQAFGMNTTAAAIAICVAASSPFLSPVGSGTNTLIVRPGNLKFMDFFRPGLGLSVAILIVSMIFIPIFWPL
;
A
#
# COMPACT_ATOMS: atom_id res chain seq x y z
N MET A 1 -8.53 -13.74 -33.74
CA MET A 1 -8.25 -12.44 -33.05
C MET A 1 -6.76 -12.30 -32.90
N SER A 2 -6.21 -11.07 -33.02
CA SER A 2 -4.78 -10.90 -32.77
C SER A 2 -4.45 -11.20 -31.30
N PRO A 3 -3.25 -11.71 -30.98
CA PRO A 3 -2.85 -11.97 -29.59
C PRO A 3 -3.02 -10.77 -28.66
N ALA A 4 -2.75 -9.58 -29.18
CA ALA A 4 -2.92 -8.32 -28.42
C ALA A 4 -4.40 -8.05 -28.05
N ILE A 5 -5.34 -8.29 -28.97
CA ILE A 5 -6.78 -8.09 -28.71
C ILE A 5 -7.26 -9.12 -27.68
N ILE A 6 -6.80 -10.37 -27.74
CA ILE A 6 -7.14 -11.38 -26.72
C ILE A 6 -6.63 -10.93 -25.34
N THR A 7 -5.38 -10.49 -25.25
CA THR A 7 -4.80 -10.02 -23.99
C THR A 7 -5.57 -8.82 -23.41
N LEU A 8 -5.94 -7.85 -24.24
CA LEU A 8 -6.75 -6.69 -23.84
C LEU A 8 -8.15 -7.09 -23.38
N THR A 9 -8.77 -8.08 -24.05
CA THR A 9 -10.09 -8.59 -23.64
C THR A 9 -10.02 -9.28 -22.29
N VAL A 10 -9.00 -10.14 -22.07
CA VAL A 10 -8.77 -10.79 -20.77
C VAL A 10 -8.59 -9.73 -19.68
N LEU A 11 -7.77 -8.73 -19.93
CA LEU A 11 -7.51 -7.65 -19.00
C LEU A 11 -8.78 -6.84 -18.68
N PHE A 12 -9.60 -6.52 -19.69
CA PHE A 12 -10.88 -5.84 -19.48
C PHE A 12 -11.84 -6.64 -18.60
N VAL A 13 -11.93 -7.95 -18.82
CA VAL A 13 -12.73 -8.86 -17.99
C VAL A 13 -12.19 -8.91 -16.56
N MET A 14 -10.86 -8.95 -16.38
CA MET A 14 -10.25 -8.91 -15.05
C MET A 14 -10.57 -7.60 -14.32
N VAL A 15 -10.48 -6.44 -15.00
CA VAL A 15 -10.89 -5.14 -14.44
C VAL A 15 -12.33 -5.17 -13.95
N PHE A 16 -13.23 -5.70 -14.75
CA PHE A 16 -14.63 -5.84 -14.36
C PHE A 16 -14.80 -6.63 -13.07
N PHE A 17 -14.13 -7.77 -12.91
CA PHE A 17 -14.20 -8.57 -11.70
C PHE A 17 -13.50 -7.90 -10.51
N PHE A 18 -12.39 -7.19 -10.70
CA PHE A 18 -11.72 -6.45 -9.65
C PHE A 18 -12.57 -5.28 -9.13
N VAL A 19 -13.28 -4.58 -10.01
CA VAL A 19 -14.15 -3.45 -9.60
C VAL A 19 -15.45 -3.94 -8.96
N THR A 20 -16.02 -5.04 -9.45
CA THR A 20 -17.28 -5.57 -8.91
C THR A 20 -17.13 -6.43 -7.68
N ASP A 21 -15.89 -6.85 -7.34
CA ASP A 21 -15.53 -7.74 -6.21
C ASP A 21 -16.39 -9.04 -6.13
N LYS A 22 -16.90 -9.48 -7.29
CA LYS A 22 -17.74 -10.69 -7.37
C LYS A 22 -16.93 -11.99 -7.22
N LEU A 23 -15.65 -11.94 -7.54
CA LEU A 23 -14.72 -13.07 -7.40
C LEU A 23 -13.47 -12.60 -6.64
N PRO A 24 -12.85 -13.47 -5.83
CA PRO A 24 -11.59 -13.14 -5.15
C PRO A 24 -10.52 -12.71 -6.16
N ALA A 25 -9.84 -11.58 -5.87
CA ALA A 25 -8.83 -11.00 -6.76
C ALA A 25 -7.70 -11.97 -7.12
N ALA A 26 -7.29 -12.84 -6.18
CA ALA A 26 -6.31 -13.89 -6.42
C ALA A 26 -6.77 -14.90 -7.49
N LEU A 27 -8.04 -15.31 -7.43
CA LEU A 27 -8.61 -16.22 -8.42
C LEU A 27 -8.69 -15.55 -9.80
N VAL A 28 -9.17 -14.30 -9.86
CA VAL A 28 -9.26 -13.53 -11.12
C VAL A 28 -7.90 -13.38 -11.77
N SER A 29 -6.85 -13.07 -10.99
CA SER A 29 -5.48 -12.91 -11.49
C SER A 29 -4.94 -14.21 -12.08
N MET A 30 -5.09 -15.32 -11.37
CA MET A 30 -4.63 -16.64 -11.83
C MET A 30 -5.43 -17.13 -13.06
N LEU A 31 -6.74 -16.92 -13.08
CA LEU A 31 -7.57 -17.26 -14.24
C LEU A 31 -7.18 -16.44 -15.47
N GLY A 32 -6.93 -15.12 -15.29
CA GLY A 32 -6.47 -14.28 -16.40
C GLY A 32 -5.17 -14.81 -17.02
N GLY A 33 -4.16 -15.12 -16.19
CA GLY A 33 -2.93 -15.74 -16.67
C GLY A 33 -3.18 -17.11 -17.33
N SER A 34 -4.04 -17.95 -16.74
CA SER A 34 -4.38 -19.27 -17.31
C SER A 34 -5.02 -19.18 -18.68
N VAL A 35 -5.92 -18.21 -18.89
CA VAL A 35 -6.55 -17.97 -20.20
C VAL A 35 -5.49 -17.59 -21.25
N LEU A 36 -4.50 -16.77 -20.88
CA LEU A 36 -3.41 -16.40 -21.79
C LEU A 36 -2.52 -17.61 -22.16
N VAL A 37 -2.32 -18.57 -21.23
CA VAL A 37 -1.66 -19.85 -21.52
C VAL A 37 -2.48 -20.69 -22.49
N ILE A 38 -3.77 -20.85 -22.23
CA ILE A 38 -4.67 -21.66 -23.09
C ILE A 38 -4.73 -21.06 -24.51
N CYS A 39 -4.68 -19.73 -24.63
CA CYS A 39 -4.65 -19.03 -25.93
C CYS A 39 -3.25 -19.07 -26.58
N GLY A 40 -2.23 -19.69 -25.98
CA GLY A 40 -0.88 -19.80 -26.54
C GLY A 40 -0.11 -18.46 -26.57
N ILE A 41 -0.50 -17.47 -25.76
CA ILE A 41 0.15 -16.15 -25.70
C ILE A 41 1.39 -16.19 -24.80
N ILE A 42 1.32 -16.98 -23.72
CA ILE A 42 2.43 -17.22 -22.80
C ILE A 42 2.63 -18.72 -22.60
N GLU A 43 3.86 -19.11 -22.28
CA GLU A 43 4.18 -20.50 -21.97
C GLU A 43 3.60 -20.92 -20.61
N PRO A 44 3.17 -22.19 -20.41
CA PRO A 44 2.64 -22.68 -19.13
C PRO A 44 3.58 -22.44 -17.94
N ALA A 45 4.90 -22.60 -18.13
CA ALA A 45 5.90 -22.35 -17.10
C ALA A 45 5.89 -20.90 -16.60
N LYS A 46 5.56 -19.94 -17.47
CA LYS A 46 5.54 -18.51 -17.15
C LYS A 46 4.43 -18.16 -16.16
N LEU A 47 3.31 -18.90 -16.16
CA LEU A 47 2.21 -18.69 -15.21
C LEU A 47 2.65 -18.85 -13.75
N PHE A 48 3.53 -19.80 -13.49
CA PHE A 48 3.97 -20.12 -12.12
C PHE A 48 5.40 -19.61 -11.81
N SER A 49 6.12 -19.08 -12.79
CA SER A 49 7.51 -18.64 -12.63
C SER A 49 7.67 -17.54 -11.59
N ALA A 50 6.65 -16.68 -11.43
CA ALA A 50 6.66 -15.61 -10.46
C ALA A 50 6.73 -16.09 -9.01
N PHE A 51 6.26 -17.33 -8.69
CA PHE A 51 6.35 -17.88 -7.33
C PHE A 51 7.81 -18.09 -6.86
N SER A 52 8.74 -18.25 -7.76
CA SER A 52 10.18 -18.27 -7.47
C SER A 52 10.86 -16.91 -7.65
N GLY A 53 10.08 -15.87 -7.97
CA GLY A 53 10.60 -14.55 -8.26
C GLY A 53 10.97 -13.75 -7.00
N SER A 54 11.91 -12.82 -7.18
CA SER A 54 12.40 -11.88 -6.16
C SER A 54 11.26 -11.15 -5.43
N THR A 55 10.26 -10.71 -6.17
CA THR A 55 9.11 -9.95 -5.66
C THR A 55 8.27 -10.75 -4.65
N ILE A 56 7.96 -12.01 -4.94
CA ILE A 56 7.15 -12.85 -4.02
C ILE A 56 7.93 -13.14 -2.74
N VAL A 57 9.22 -13.49 -2.85
CA VAL A 57 10.08 -13.71 -1.68
C VAL A 57 10.13 -12.45 -0.81
N LEU A 58 10.30 -11.29 -1.43
CA LEU A 58 10.36 -10.01 -0.76
C LEU A 58 9.05 -9.68 -0.03
N VAL A 59 7.91 -9.79 -0.70
CA VAL A 59 6.58 -9.52 -0.12
C VAL A 59 6.31 -10.45 1.08
N ALA A 60 6.52 -11.76 0.91
CA ALA A 60 6.29 -12.74 1.95
C ALA A 60 7.19 -12.50 3.18
N ALA A 61 8.49 -12.26 2.96
CA ALA A 61 9.44 -11.98 4.04
C ALA A 61 9.07 -10.72 4.82
N MET A 62 8.68 -9.63 4.11
CA MET A 62 8.31 -8.38 4.76
C MET A 62 6.97 -8.46 5.52
N MET A 63 6.04 -9.31 5.10
CA MET A 63 4.85 -9.61 5.90
C MET A 63 5.23 -10.25 7.26
N VAL A 64 6.20 -11.15 7.27
CA VAL A 64 6.71 -11.76 8.52
C VAL A 64 7.45 -10.73 9.37
N VAL A 65 8.33 -9.92 8.79
CA VAL A 65 9.05 -8.84 9.50
C VAL A 65 8.08 -7.85 10.13
N GLY A 66 7.07 -7.42 9.36
CA GLY A 66 6.02 -6.53 9.87
C GLY A 66 5.25 -7.15 11.04
N SER A 67 4.86 -8.41 10.92
CA SER A 67 4.15 -9.14 11.99
C SER A 67 4.99 -9.27 13.27
N ALA A 68 6.32 -9.41 13.17
CA ALA A 68 7.19 -9.47 14.34
C ALA A 68 7.13 -8.19 15.18
N LEU A 69 7.02 -7.00 14.56
CA LEU A 69 6.84 -5.74 15.28
C LEU A 69 5.58 -5.75 16.15
N PHE A 70 4.49 -6.35 15.66
CA PHE A 70 3.24 -6.44 16.42
C PHE A 70 3.37 -7.35 17.63
N HIS A 71 3.99 -8.51 17.46
CA HIS A 71 4.16 -9.50 18.53
C HIS A 71 5.10 -9.04 19.66
N THR A 72 5.90 -8.00 19.45
CA THR A 72 6.80 -7.43 20.48
C THR A 72 6.15 -6.29 21.27
N GLY A 73 4.98 -5.77 20.87
CA GLY A 73 4.27 -4.69 21.55
C GLY A 73 4.90 -3.30 21.37
N ILE A 74 5.83 -3.14 20.42
CA ILE A 74 6.52 -1.87 20.16
C ILE A 74 5.53 -0.74 19.86
N ALA A 75 4.53 -1.00 19.04
CA ALA A 75 3.60 0.05 18.61
C ALA A 75 2.72 0.57 19.75
N SER A 76 2.29 -0.29 20.68
CA SER A 76 1.60 0.17 21.90
C SER A 76 2.50 1.12 22.70
N LYS A 77 3.77 0.74 22.85
CA LYS A 77 4.73 1.57 23.58
C LYS A 77 5.00 2.91 22.90
N MET A 78 5.11 2.91 21.56
CA MET A 78 5.26 4.14 20.78
C MET A 78 4.04 5.06 20.95
N ALA A 79 2.83 4.52 20.88
CA ALA A 79 1.61 5.28 21.10
C ALA A 79 1.57 5.91 22.50
N ASP A 80 1.86 5.14 23.55
CA ASP A 80 1.92 5.64 24.93
C ASP A 80 2.93 6.78 25.11
N VAL A 81 4.11 6.65 24.52
CA VAL A 81 5.16 7.68 24.60
C VAL A 81 4.74 8.94 23.85
N LEU A 82 4.22 8.81 22.65
CA LEU A 82 3.81 9.95 21.83
C LEU A 82 2.63 10.70 22.45
N VAL A 83 1.62 10.01 22.99
CA VAL A 83 0.50 10.66 23.69
C VAL A 83 0.99 11.45 24.92
N LYS A 84 2.01 10.95 25.64
CA LYS A 84 2.62 11.71 26.74
C LYS A 84 3.32 13.00 26.28
N VAL A 85 3.89 12.99 25.08
CA VAL A 85 4.62 14.15 24.50
C VAL A 85 3.65 15.16 23.87
N THR A 86 2.65 14.68 23.13
CA THR A 86 1.70 15.53 22.39
C THR A 86 0.54 16.02 23.26
N GLY A 87 0.37 15.42 24.45
CA GLY A 87 -0.71 15.74 25.39
C GLY A 87 -2.03 15.03 25.06
N THR A 88 -3.02 15.22 25.95
CA THR A 88 -4.32 14.56 25.91
C THR A 88 -5.40 15.40 25.19
N SER A 89 -5.04 16.50 24.54
CA SER A 89 -5.96 17.27 23.71
C SER A 89 -6.35 16.49 22.46
N GLU A 90 -7.49 16.79 21.87
CA GLU A 90 -7.96 16.13 20.64
C GLU A 90 -6.92 16.17 19.52
N ASN A 91 -6.32 17.33 19.27
CA ASN A 91 -5.26 17.48 18.26
C ASN A 91 -3.97 16.74 18.66
N GLY A 92 -3.62 16.71 19.95
CA GLY A 92 -2.44 16.00 20.45
C GLY A 92 -2.56 14.49 20.24
N ILE A 93 -3.71 13.92 20.59
CA ILE A 93 -4.00 12.50 20.37
C ILE A 93 -4.01 12.18 18.88
N MET A 94 -4.68 13.00 18.07
CA MET A 94 -4.71 12.85 16.61
C MET A 94 -3.31 12.83 16.02
N MET A 95 -2.48 13.81 16.35
CA MET A 95 -1.10 13.90 15.88
C MET A 95 -0.27 12.68 16.32
N ALA A 96 -0.39 12.24 17.58
CA ALA A 96 0.31 11.07 18.08
C ALA A 96 0.00 9.82 17.28
N PHE A 97 -1.30 9.51 17.10
CA PHE A 97 -1.71 8.31 16.37
C PHE A 97 -1.41 8.38 14.88
N MET A 98 -1.50 9.56 14.26
CA MET A 98 -1.07 9.74 12.87
C MET A 98 0.42 9.49 12.69
N LEU A 99 1.27 10.03 13.57
CA LEU A 99 2.72 9.81 13.52
C LEU A 99 3.07 8.34 13.74
N VAL A 100 2.49 7.69 14.76
CA VAL A 100 2.72 6.25 15.01
C VAL A 100 2.28 5.43 13.81
N ALA A 101 1.08 5.67 13.31
CA ALA A 101 0.55 4.96 12.16
C ALA A 101 1.44 5.11 10.92
N ALA A 102 1.85 6.35 10.58
CA ALA A 102 2.70 6.60 9.42
C ALA A 102 4.09 5.94 9.56
N VAL A 103 4.74 6.07 10.73
CA VAL A 103 6.07 5.50 10.96
C VAL A 103 6.04 3.97 10.90
N ILE A 104 5.06 3.33 11.56
CA ILE A 104 4.98 1.86 11.55
C ILE A 104 4.56 1.35 10.18
N SER A 105 3.64 2.03 9.48
CA SER A 105 3.23 1.66 8.12
C SER A 105 4.34 1.79 7.08
N SER A 106 5.42 2.51 7.38
CA SER A 106 6.56 2.56 6.47
C SER A 106 7.27 1.22 6.29
N VAL A 107 7.09 0.28 7.22
CA VAL A 107 7.74 -1.04 7.21
C VAL A 107 6.75 -2.20 7.38
N CYS A 108 5.49 -1.90 7.62
CA CYS A 108 4.43 -2.88 7.88
C CYS A 108 3.19 -2.57 7.08
N SER A 109 2.36 -3.59 6.83
CA SER A 109 1.05 -3.40 6.21
C SER A 109 0.19 -2.42 7.01
N GLY A 110 -0.36 -1.39 6.35
CA GLY A 110 -1.24 -0.40 6.96
C GLY A 110 -2.46 -1.03 7.65
N VAL A 111 -3.01 -2.11 7.10
CA VAL A 111 -4.14 -2.86 7.68
C VAL A 111 -3.78 -3.41 9.06
N ALA A 112 -2.61 -4.03 9.17
CA ALA A 112 -2.13 -4.58 10.43
C ALA A 112 -1.84 -3.46 11.45
N VAL A 113 -1.29 -2.32 11.01
CA VAL A 113 -1.06 -1.14 11.86
C VAL A 113 -2.38 -0.61 12.42
N VAL A 114 -3.40 -0.44 11.58
CA VAL A 114 -4.72 0.03 12.02
C VAL A 114 -5.36 -0.96 12.99
N ALA A 115 -5.36 -2.26 12.66
CA ALA A 115 -5.92 -3.30 13.53
C ALA A 115 -5.32 -3.28 14.94
N MET A 116 -4.01 -3.04 15.05
CA MET A 116 -3.33 -2.99 16.34
C MET A 116 -3.53 -1.65 17.08
N LEU A 117 -3.51 -0.52 16.38
CA LEU A 117 -3.70 0.78 17.02
C LEU A 117 -5.15 1.04 17.42
N LEU A 118 -6.11 0.39 16.77
CA LEU A 118 -7.54 0.57 17.00
C LEU A 118 -7.95 0.46 18.48
N PRO A 119 -7.65 -0.64 19.22
CA PRO A 119 -8.01 -0.74 20.63
C PRO A 119 -7.31 0.32 21.49
N ILE A 120 -6.09 0.73 21.12
CA ILE A 120 -5.32 1.75 21.84
C ILE A 120 -5.96 3.12 21.64
N VAL A 121 -6.32 3.49 20.40
CA VAL A 121 -7.02 4.75 20.08
C VAL A 121 -8.34 4.82 20.84
N ILE A 122 -9.13 3.75 20.83
CA ILE A 122 -10.41 3.68 21.55
C ILE A 122 -10.19 3.92 23.05
N SER A 123 -9.23 3.22 23.66
CA SER A 123 -8.95 3.33 25.08
C SER A 123 -8.46 4.74 25.48
N VAL A 124 -7.52 5.29 24.71
CA VAL A 124 -6.96 6.63 24.97
C VAL A 124 -8.01 7.72 24.77
N SER A 125 -8.78 7.64 23.68
CA SER A 125 -9.83 8.63 23.38
C SER A 125 -10.91 8.64 24.44
N LYS A 126 -11.38 7.46 24.89
CA LYS A 126 -12.36 7.36 25.99
C LYS A 126 -11.83 7.98 27.28
N ARG A 127 -10.56 7.69 27.67
CA ARG A 127 -9.94 8.28 28.89
C ARG A 127 -9.78 9.79 28.81
N ALA A 128 -9.50 10.32 27.62
CA ALA A 128 -9.32 11.74 27.39
C ALA A 128 -10.65 12.48 27.15
N GLY A 129 -11.78 11.78 27.04
CA GLY A 129 -13.08 12.38 26.78
C GLY A 129 -13.21 12.98 25.36
N VAL A 130 -12.42 12.46 24.39
CA VAL A 130 -12.48 12.90 22.99
C VAL A 130 -13.20 11.87 22.11
N SER A 131 -13.80 12.34 21.01
CA SER A 131 -14.53 11.47 20.08
C SER A 131 -13.61 10.44 19.43
N VAL A 132 -13.95 9.16 19.58
CA VAL A 132 -13.20 8.05 18.95
C VAL A 132 -13.23 8.15 17.43
N SER A 133 -14.42 8.39 16.85
CA SER A 133 -14.63 8.48 15.39
C SER A 133 -13.72 9.53 14.75
N ARG A 134 -13.49 10.66 15.42
CA ARG A 134 -12.62 11.75 14.95
C ARG A 134 -11.14 11.39 14.97
N GLN A 135 -10.74 10.37 15.72
CA GLN A 135 -9.35 9.89 15.77
C GLN A 135 -9.07 8.76 14.75
N LEU A 136 -10.10 7.95 14.45
CA LEU A 136 -9.94 6.76 13.63
C LEU A 136 -9.63 7.07 12.16
N ILE A 137 -10.34 8.04 11.54
CA ILE A 137 -10.13 8.40 10.13
C ILE A 137 -8.71 8.96 9.90
N PRO A 138 -8.23 9.97 10.67
CA PRO A 138 -6.86 10.46 10.51
C PRO A 138 -5.80 9.38 10.69
N MET A 139 -5.98 8.48 11.67
CA MET A 139 -5.08 7.36 11.91
C MET A 139 -5.05 6.39 10.72
N SER A 140 -6.21 6.00 10.18
CA SER A 140 -6.32 5.10 9.02
C SER A 140 -5.67 5.71 7.79
N PHE A 141 -5.93 6.98 7.53
CA PHE A 141 -5.34 7.69 6.39
C PHE A 141 -3.83 7.87 6.56
N ALA A 142 -3.37 8.10 7.79
CA ALA A 142 -1.94 8.17 8.10
C ALA A 142 -1.24 6.82 7.88
N ALA A 143 -1.88 5.71 8.21
CA ALA A 143 -1.37 4.40 7.85
C ALA A 143 -1.26 4.21 6.34
N SER A 144 -2.20 4.75 5.56
CA SER A 144 -2.18 4.65 4.09
C SER A 144 -1.10 5.52 3.46
N PHE A 145 -0.99 6.81 3.80
CA PHE A 145 0.09 7.62 3.21
C PHE A 145 1.47 7.32 3.81
N GLY A 146 1.55 6.81 5.04
CA GLY A 146 2.78 6.34 5.67
C GLY A 146 3.44 5.16 4.92
N CYS A 147 2.64 4.36 4.23
CA CYS A 147 3.13 3.29 3.36
C CYS A 147 4.09 3.78 2.26
N ASN A 148 4.02 5.05 1.87
CA ASN A 148 4.88 5.64 0.84
C ASN A 148 6.21 6.18 1.36
N LEU A 149 6.54 5.98 2.64
CA LEU A 149 7.84 6.38 3.20
C LEU A 149 8.98 5.45 2.76
N THR A 150 8.68 4.20 2.48
CA THR A 150 9.63 3.22 1.94
C THR A 150 8.96 2.33 0.89
N LEU A 151 9.76 1.62 0.12
CA LEU A 151 9.26 0.62 -0.83
C LEU A 151 8.45 -0.49 -0.13
N MET A 152 8.78 -0.80 1.12
CA MET A 152 8.21 -1.92 1.90
C MET A 152 6.92 -1.58 2.64
N GLY A 153 6.53 -0.33 2.72
CA GLY A 153 5.36 0.08 3.48
C GLY A 153 4.04 -0.50 2.97
N ALA A 154 3.95 -0.83 1.69
CA ALA A 154 2.79 -1.49 1.10
C ALA A 154 3.19 -2.55 0.08
N ALA A 155 2.41 -3.63 0.01
CA ALA A 155 2.56 -4.64 -1.04
C ALA A 155 2.40 -4.02 -2.44
N SER A 156 1.52 -3.02 -2.61
CA SER A 156 1.34 -2.27 -3.85
C SER A 156 2.65 -1.65 -4.37
N ASN A 157 3.50 -1.12 -3.50
CA ASN A 157 4.78 -0.52 -3.90
C ASN A 157 5.77 -1.58 -4.41
N VAL A 158 5.85 -2.69 -3.68
CA VAL A 158 6.74 -3.80 -4.04
C VAL A 158 6.34 -4.43 -5.37
N VAL A 159 5.04 -4.59 -5.61
CA VAL A 159 4.55 -5.20 -6.84
C VAL A 159 4.68 -4.27 -8.05
N VAL A 160 4.57 -2.94 -7.86
CA VAL A 160 4.94 -1.97 -8.91
C VAL A 160 6.41 -2.15 -9.27
N ASN A 161 7.29 -2.25 -8.27
CA ASN A 161 8.72 -2.45 -8.50
C ASN A 161 9.02 -3.77 -9.23
N GLY A 162 8.32 -4.85 -8.88
CA GLY A 162 8.41 -6.13 -9.59
C GLY A 162 7.91 -6.04 -11.04
N ALA A 163 6.83 -5.30 -11.29
CA ALA A 163 6.33 -5.06 -12.64
C ALA A 163 7.31 -4.24 -13.50
N LEU A 164 8.05 -3.29 -12.89
CA LEU A 164 9.14 -2.59 -13.59
C LEU A 164 10.27 -3.55 -13.97
N GLU A 165 10.64 -4.48 -13.06
CA GLU A 165 11.63 -5.54 -13.33
C GLU A 165 11.16 -6.43 -14.50
N ASP A 166 9.91 -6.87 -14.49
CA ASP A 166 9.30 -7.68 -15.58
C ASP A 166 9.29 -6.94 -16.94
N LEU A 167 9.13 -5.61 -16.92
CA LEU A 167 9.15 -4.75 -18.10
C LEU A 167 10.57 -4.35 -18.55
N GLY A 168 11.61 -4.75 -17.81
CA GLY A 168 13.00 -4.44 -18.11
C GLY A 168 13.36 -2.97 -17.96
N VAL A 169 12.62 -2.21 -17.12
CA VAL A 169 12.89 -0.80 -16.82
C VAL A 169 13.53 -0.66 -15.44
N GLN A 170 14.09 0.53 -15.17
CA GLN A 170 14.75 0.82 -13.91
C GLN A 170 13.79 0.62 -12.72
N THR A 171 14.18 -0.20 -11.76
CA THR A 171 13.48 -0.44 -10.51
C THR A 171 13.78 0.66 -9.48
N MET A 172 12.86 0.83 -8.52
CA MET A 172 13.01 1.80 -7.43
C MET A 172 13.93 1.25 -6.32
N THR A 173 14.69 2.13 -5.72
CA THR A 173 15.48 1.84 -4.51
C THR A 173 14.61 1.86 -3.26
N PHE A 174 15.14 1.34 -2.13
CA PHE A 174 14.39 1.17 -0.89
C PHE A 174 13.73 2.46 -0.35
N PHE A 175 14.47 3.57 -0.32
CA PHE A 175 13.98 4.87 0.18
C PHE A 175 13.51 5.84 -0.92
N GLU A 176 13.45 5.40 -2.15
CA GLU A 176 13.13 6.28 -3.26
C GLU A 176 11.75 6.92 -3.15
N LEU A 177 10.75 6.12 -2.77
CA LEU A 177 9.40 6.62 -2.46
C LEU A 177 9.38 7.66 -1.33
N GLY A 178 10.28 7.55 -0.36
CA GLY A 178 10.36 8.46 0.78
C GLY A 178 10.61 9.92 0.40
N LYS A 179 11.26 10.18 -0.75
CA LYS A 179 11.47 11.54 -1.24
C LYS A 179 10.16 12.31 -1.44
N VAL A 180 9.11 11.62 -1.86
CA VAL A 180 7.76 12.18 -2.00
C VAL A 180 6.88 11.81 -0.81
N GLY A 181 7.08 10.63 -0.23
CA GLY A 181 6.32 10.13 0.92
C GLY A 181 6.43 11.02 2.16
N ILE A 182 7.63 11.57 2.45
CA ILE A 182 7.83 12.49 3.58
C ILE A 182 7.03 13.79 3.40
N PRO A 183 7.14 14.53 2.27
CA PRO A 183 6.27 15.67 2.00
C PRO A 183 4.78 15.36 2.09
N ILE A 184 4.34 14.21 1.58
CA ILE A 184 2.95 13.75 1.66
C ILE A 184 2.53 13.53 3.12
N ALA A 185 3.36 12.85 3.93
CA ALA A 185 3.07 12.60 5.33
C ALA A 185 2.94 13.90 6.12
N ILE A 186 3.85 14.85 5.89
CA ILE A 186 3.80 16.18 6.52
C ILE A 186 2.51 16.92 6.10
N ALA A 187 2.21 16.95 4.80
CA ALA A 187 1.01 17.60 4.27
C ALA A 187 -0.27 16.95 4.79
N GLY A 188 -0.34 15.61 4.87
CA GLY A 188 -1.48 14.87 5.38
C GLY A 188 -1.74 15.13 6.87
N ILE A 189 -0.68 15.14 7.69
CA ILE A 189 -0.78 15.47 9.12
C ILE A 189 -1.22 16.93 9.28
N ALA A 190 -0.58 17.87 8.59
CA ALA A 190 -0.93 19.27 8.62
C ALA A 190 -2.37 19.52 8.17
N PHE A 191 -2.82 18.83 7.13
CA PHE A 191 -4.20 18.90 6.64
C PHE A 191 -5.21 18.53 7.75
N PHE A 192 -5.02 17.41 8.43
CA PHE A 192 -5.95 17.00 9.49
C PHE A 192 -5.89 17.90 10.72
N LEU A 193 -4.74 18.40 11.11
CA LEU A 193 -4.61 19.29 12.26
C LEU A 193 -5.23 20.69 12.00
N THR A 194 -5.36 21.09 10.75
CA THR A 194 -5.87 22.42 10.36
C THR A 194 -7.28 22.36 9.77
N ILE A 195 -7.40 21.90 8.53
CA ILE A 195 -8.60 21.95 7.70
C ILE A 195 -9.41 20.65 7.85
N GLY A 196 -8.78 19.49 7.77
CA GLY A 196 -9.41 18.18 7.70
C GLY A 196 -10.30 17.86 8.90
N LYS A 197 -9.90 18.33 10.09
CA LYS A 197 -10.70 18.15 11.31
C LYS A 197 -12.09 18.76 11.26
N LYS A 198 -12.33 19.79 10.43
CA LYS A 198 -13.65 20.42 10.24
C LYS A 198 -14.64 19.51 9.49
N PHE A 199 -14.12 18.55 8.73
CA PHE A 199 -14.92 17.59 7.97
C PHE A 199 -15.15 16.28 8.74
N LEU A 200 -14.50 16.11 9.89
CA LEU A 200 -14.69 14.95 10.76
C LEU A 200 -15.97 15.18 11.57
N THR A 201 -16.99 14.41 11.29
CA THR A 201 -18.22 14.39 12.08
C THR A 201 -17.97 13.65 13.40
N PRO A 202 -18.45 14.17 14.56
CA PRO A 202 -18.54 13.35 15.76
C PRO A 202 -19.59 12.28 15.45
N GLY A 203 -19.11 11.03 15.18
CA GLY A 203 -20.03 9.90 15.05
C GLY A 203 -20.82 9.71 16.33
N GLU A 204 -22.04 9.22 16.22
CA GLU A 204 -22.73 8.62 17.35
C GLU A 204 -21.77 7.63 17.99
N THR A 205 -21.72 7.60 19.32
CA THR A 205 -20.83 6.69 20.05
C THR A 205 -20.98 5.29 19.48
N ALA A 206 -19.86 4.72 19.05
CA ALA A 206 -19.83 3.34 18.55
C ALA A 206 -20.55 2.43 19.55
N ASP A 207 -21.27 1.46 19.05
CA ASP A 207 -21.96 0.48 19.85
C ASP A 207 -21.05 -0.02 20.98
N GLN A 208 -21.39 0.34 22.22
CA GLN A 208 -20.54 0.03 23.37
C GLN A 208 -20.36 -1.48 23.53
N GLU A 209 -21.40 -2.25 23.20
CA GLU A 209 -21.40 -3.72 23.25
C GLU A 209 -20.37 -4.28 22.24
N TYR A 210 -20.34 -3.75 21.02
CA TYR A 210 -19.33 -4.13 20.01
C TYR A 210 -17.91 -3.77 20.45
N LEU A 211 -17.70 -2.60 21.04
CA LEU A 211 -16.39 -2.17 21.50
C LEU A 211 -15.88 -3.03 22.68
N GLU A 212 -16.77 -3.42 23.57
CA GLU A 212 -16.45 -4.31 24.71
C GLU A 212 -16.13 -5.72 24.22
N GLU A 213 -16.92 -6.27 23.29
CA GLU A 213 -16.65 -7.54 22.65
C GLU A 213 -15.32 -7.53 21.88
N TYR A 214 -15.07 -6.48 21.08
CA TYR A 214 -13.83 -6.32 20.33
C TYR A 214 -12.61 -6.22 21.25
N MET A 215 -12.71 -5.43 22.32
CA MET A 215 -11.63 -5.27 23.31
C MET A 215 -11.44 -6.54 24.14
N GLY A 216 -12.51 -7.27 24.47
CA GLY A 216 -12.46 -8.55 25.18
C GLY A 216 -11.81 -9.67 24.37
N ASN A 217 -12.03 -9.69 23.08
CA ASN A 217 -11.45 -10.67 22.15
C ASN A 217 -10.02 -10.33 21.71
N THR A 218 -9.59 -9.08 21.84
CA THR A 218 -8.24 -8.65 21.47
C THR A 218 -7.27 -8.93 22.64
N LYS A 219 -6.49 -10.01 22.52
CA LYS A 219 -5.41 -10.28 23.49
C LYS A 219 -4.42 -9.14 23.47
N ALA A 220 -4.30 -8.42 24.59
CA ALA A 220 -3.29 -7.38 24.74
C ALA A 220 -1.89 -8.01 24.55
N VAL A 221 -1.17 -7.51 23.55
CA VAL A 221 0.22 -7.94 23.34
C VAL A 221 1.06 -7.36 24.47
N VAL A 222 1.64 -8.23 25.28
CA VAL A 222 2.51 -7.81 26.38
C VAL A 222 3.82 -7.29 25.82
N PHE A 223 4.12 -6.02 26.10
CA PHE A 223 5.41 -5.43 25.73
C PHE A 223 6.57 -6.15 26.41
N SER A 224 7.45 -6.74 25.62
CA SER A 224 8.68 -7.36 26.10
C SER A 224 9.88 -6.51 25.68
N LYS A 225 10.49 -5.80 26.64
CA LYS A 225 11.62 -4.89 26.36
C LYS A 225 12.75 -5.58 25.59
N GLY A 226 13.16 -6.79 25.99
CA GLY A 226 14.24 -7.52 25.32
C GLY A 226 13.91 -7.88 23.88
N LYS A 227 12.73 -8.48 23.63
CA LYS A 227 12.29 -8.85 22.27
C LYS A 227 12.03 -7.61 21.42
N ALA A 228 11.47 -6.56 21.99
CA ALA A 228 11.22 -5.30 21.30
C ALA A 228 12.53 -4.65 20.83
N THR A 229 13.52 -4.54 21.72
CA THR A 229 14.84 -3.98 21.37
C THR A 229 15.52 -4.83 20.29
N LEU A 230 15.51 -6.17 20.45
CA LEU A 230 16.11 -7.07 19.45
C LEU A 230 15.42 -6.96 18.08
N CYS A 231 14.10 -6.92 18.06
CA CYS A 231 13.31 -6.75 16.83
C CYS A 231 13.64 -5.40 16.14
N LEU A 232 13.74 -4.30 16.90
CA LEU A 232 14.12 -2.99 16.36
C LEU A 232 15.55 -2.98 15.82
N VAL A 233 16.49 -3.63 16.49
CA VAL A 233 17.89 -3.74 16.02
C VAL A 233 17.94 -4.54 14.71
N ILE A 234 17.27 -5.69 14.66
CA ILE A 234 17.20 -6.51 13.44
C ILE A 234 16.57 -5.70 12.30
N LEU A 235 15.46 -5.01 12.57
CA LEU A 235 14.79 -4.17 11.59
C LEU A 235 15.69 -3.03 11.08
N ALA A 236 16.40 -2.35 11.98
CA ALA A 236 17.34 -1.28 11.62
C ALA A 236 18.48 -1.81 10.73
N ILE A 237 19.07 -2.95 11.08
CA ILE A 237 20.11 -3.59 10.27
C ILE A 237 19.55 -3.97 8.91
N LEU A 238 18.34 -4.54 8.87
CA LEU A 238 17.67 -4.93 7.64
C LEU A 238 17.42 -3.71 6.72
N MET A 239 16.88 -2.63 7.27
CA MET A 239 16.65 -1.38 6.51
C MET A 239 17.94 -0.79 5.97
N VAL A 240 19.02 -0.78 6.76
CA VAL A 240 20.33 -0.32 6.30
C VAL A 240 20.89 -1.22 5.19
N ALA A 241 20.79 -2.55 5.35
CA ALA A 241 21.25 -3.51 4.35
C ALA A 241 20.49 -3.33 3.01
N MET A 242 19.18 -3.14 3.06
CA MET A 242 18.35 -2.93 1.87
C MET A 242 18.62 -1.58 1.21
N ALA A 243 18.84 -0.54 2.02
CA ALA A 243 19.15 0.81 1.52
C ALA A 243 20.54 0.90 0.90
N ALA A 244 21.51 0.15 1.44
CA ALA A 244 22.88 0.13 0.94
C ALA A 244 22.99 -0.50 -0.46
N GLY A 245 22.02 -1.35 -0.87
CA GLY A 245 21.96 -1.92 -2.21
C GLY A 245 23.17 -2.79 -2.55
N PHE A 246 23.64 -3.59 -1.61
CA PHE A 246 24.79 -4.49 -1.83
C PHE A 246 24.52 -5.47 -2.98
N SER A 247 25.41 -5.56 -3.97
CA SER A 247 25.27 -6.48 -5.11
C SER A 247 25.22 -7.96 -4.70
N TRP A 248 25.91 -8.33 -3.60
CA TRP A 248 25.92 -9.68 -3.04
C TRP A 248 24.71 -9.99 -2.13
N LEU A 249 23.95 -8.95 -1.68
CA LEU A 249 22.76 -9.10 -0.83
C LEU A 249 21.58 -8.30 -1.40
N PRO A 250 20.91 -8.81 -2.43
CA PRO A 250 19.71 -8.19 -2.98
C PRO A 250 18.61 -8.04 -1.90
N MET A 251 17.73 -7.05 -2.07
CA MET A 251 16.67 -6.70 -1.11
C MET A 251 15.82 -7.89 -0.67
N TYR A 252 15.46 -8.79 -1.59
CA TYR A 252 14.65 -9.97 -1.27
C TYR A 252 15.36 -10.98 -0.38
N LEU A 253 16.70 -11.17 -0.57
CA LEU A 253 17.50 -12.04 0.30
C LEU A 253 17.69 -11.40 1.67
N ALA A 254 17.97 -10.09 1.73
CA ALA A 254 18.05 -9.37 3.00
C ALA A 254 16.77 -9.53 3.81
N ALA A 255 15.60 -9.32 3.18
CA ALA A 255 14.30 -9.49 3.81
C ALA A 255 14.07 -10.92 4.32
N ALA A 256 14.40 -11.94 3.50
CA ALA A 256 14.27 -13.35 3.88
C ALA A 256 15.15 -13.70 5.09
N PHE A 257 16.42 -13.27 5.10
CA PHE A 257 17.30 -13.45 6.25
C PHE A 257 16.79 -12.72 7.49
N GLY A 258 16.28 -11.48 7.35
CA GLY A 258 15.67 -10.75 8.44
C GLY A 258 14.48 -11.51 9.05
N ALA A 259 13.58 -12.04 8.21
CA ALA A 259 12.46 -12.85 8.64
C ALA A 259 12.91 -14.13 9.38
N PHE A 260 13.92 -14.86 8.85
CA PHE A 260 14.47 -16.05 9.51
C PHE A 260 15.07 -15.73 10.87
N ILE A 261 15.86 -14.66 10.98
CA ILE A 261 16.46 -14.24 12.25
C ILE A 261 15.39 -13.88 13.27
N LEU A 262 14.30 -13.19 12.87
CA LEU A 262 13.20 -12.86 13.76
C LEU A 262 12.45 -14.09 14.29
N VAL A 263 12.32 -15.14 13.48
CA VAL A 263 11.75 -16.42 13.93
C VAL A 263 12.72 -17.16 14.84
N LEU A 264 14.00 -17.28 14.46
CA LEU A 264 15.03 -17.96 15.26
C LEU A 264 15.25 -17.33 16.63
N THR A 265 15.17 -16.00 16.71
CA THR A 265 15.31 -15.26 17.97
C THR A 265 14.04 -15.27 18.82
N GLY A 266 12.94 -15.84 18.32
CA GLY A 266 11.67 -15.92 19.03
C GLY A 266 10.95 -14.56 19.18
N CYS A 267 11.31 -13.58 18.35
CA CYS A 267 10.56 -12.31 18.25
C CYS A 267 9.15 -12.57 17.68
N ILE A 268 9.03 -13.54 16.79
CA ILE A 268 7.77 -14.08 16.28
C ILE A 268 7.83 -15.62 16.31
N LYS A 269 6.72 -16.28 16.67
CA LYS A 269 6.63 -17.74 16.60
C LYS A 269 6.45 -18.19 15.14
N GLN A 270 6.96 -19.37 14.80
CA GLN A 270 6.86 -19.93 13.45
C GLN A 270 5.43 -19.98 12.92
N ASN A 271 4.47 -20.43 13.74
CA ASN A 271 3.06 -20.48 13.33
C ASN A 271 2.46 -19.08 13.05
N ASP A 272 2.90 -18.07 13.80
CA ASP A 272 2.43 -16.71 13.61
C ASP A 272 3.09 -16.08 12.37
N ALA A 273 4.36 -16.45 12.08
CA ALA A 273 5.04 -16.09 10.85
C ALA A 273 4.32 -16.63 9.61
N TYR A 274 3.90 -17.91 9.64
CA TYR A 274 3.12 -18.49 8.54
C TYR A 274 1.76 -17.81 8.36
N LYS A 275 1.07 -17.49 9.45
CA LYS A 275 -0.21 -16.77 9.41
C LYS A 275 -0.10 -15.32 8.94
N ALA A 276 1.08 -14.73 9.08
CA ALA A 276 1.35 -13.38 8.62
C ALA A 276 1.44 -13.28 7.09
N ILE A 277 1.73 -14.39 6.42
CA ILE A 277 1.84 -14.43 4.96
C ILE A 277 0.43 -14.48 4.35
N ASP A 278 0.05 -13.40 3.69
CA ASP A 278 -1.20 -13.34 2.92
C ASP A 278 -1.02 -14.02 1.56
N LEU A 279 -1.44 -15.28 1.49
CA LEU A 279 -1.40 -16.06 0.25
C LEU A 279 -2.20 -15.41 -0.87
N SER A 280 -3.31 -14.71 -0.56
CA SER A 280 -4.10 -14.02 -1.57
C SER A 280 -3.27 -13.00 -2.34
N THR A 281 -2.51 -12.17 -1.62
CA THR A 281 -1.58 -11.21 -2.22
C THR A 281 -0.53 -11.90 -3.09
N LEU A 282 0.04 -13.03 -2.66
CA LEU A 282 1.06 -13.74 -3.44
C LEU A 282 0.48 -14.32 -4.74
N PHE A 283 -0.73 -14.87 -4.71
CA PHE A 283 -1.42 -15.34 -5.91
C PHE A 283 -1.80 -14.20 -6.86
N ILE A 284 -2.19 -13.03 -6.36
CA ILE A 284 -2.43 -11.84 -7.18
C ILE A 284 -1.14 -11.44 -7.91
N VAL A 285 -0.03 -11.39 -7.19
CA VAL A 285 1.29 -11.04 -7.77
C VAL A 285 1.67 -12.03 -8.87
N ALA A 286 1.55 -13.33 -8.60
CA ALA A 286 1.91 -14.37 -9.56
C ALA A 286 1.04 -14.31 -10.83
N GLY A 287 -0.29 -14.23 -10.68
CA GLY A 287 -1.21 -14.15 -11.81
C GLY A 287 -1.02 -12.89 -12.65
N MET A 288 -0.81 -11.74 -11.99
CA MET A 288 -0.60 -10.47 -12.70
C MET A 288 0.77 -10.37 -13.37
N SER A 289 1.83 -10.99 -12.82
CA SER A 289 3.12 -11.11 -13.51
C SER A 289 2.97 -11.91 -14.82
N ALA A 290 2.19 -12.99 -14.82
CA ALA A 290 1.86 -13.73 -16.04
C ALA A 290 1.09 -12.86 -17.05
N VAL A 291 0.13 -12.06 -16.60
CA VAL A 291 -0.61 -11.11 -17.47
C VAL A 291 0.33 -10.04 -18.01
N SER A 292 1.24 -9.50 -17.21
CA SER A 292 2.26 -8.54 -17.65
C SER A 292 3.16 -9.13 -18.75
N ALA A 293 3.60 -10.38 -18.58
CA ALA A 293 4.35 -11.10 -19.61
C ALA A 293 3.53 -11.27 -20.89
N GLY A 294 2.23 -11.58 -20.76
CA GLY A 294 1.29 -11.66 -21.90
C GLY A 294 1.13 -10.34 -22.62
N MET A 295 1.09 -9.22 -21.91
CA MET A 295 1.05 -7.88 -22.52
C MET A 295 2.30 -7.57 -23.33
N SER A 296 3.47 -7.93 -22.82
CA SER A 296 4.74 -7.73 -23.53
C SER A 296 4.83 -8.63 -24.76
N SER A 297 4.53 -9.95 -24.63
CA SER A 297 4.65 -10.92 -25.71
C SER A 297 3.61 -10.72 -26.83
N SER A 298 2.41 -10.26 -26.51
CA SER A 298 1.33 -10.05 -27.47
C SER A 298 1.39 -8.70 -28.19
N GLY A 299 2.21 -7.75 -27.73
CA GLY A 299 2.23 -6.37 -28.22
C GLY A 299 1.04 -5.52 -27.75
N ALA A 300 0.25 -5.99 -26.78
CA ALA A 300 -0.89 -5.26 -26.24
C ALA A 300 -0.48 -3.90 -25.61
N GLY A 301 0.67 -3.85 -24.94
CA GLY A 301 1.22 -2.61 -24.38
C GLY A 301 1.49 -1.56 -25.46
N ALA A 302 2.06 -1.97 -26.60
CA ALA A 302 2.30 -1.07 -27.73
C ALA A 302 1.00 -0.52 -28.32
N LEU A 303 -0.03 -1.34 -28.46
CA LEU A 303 -1.34 -0.88 -28.95
C LEU A 303 -1.97 0.18 -28.03
N ILE A 304 -1.84 0.03 -26.72
CA ILE A 304 -2.34 1.03 -25.76
C ILE A 304 -1.51 2.32 -25.89
N ALA A 305 -0.19 2.21 -25.99
CA ALA A 305 0.68 3.35 -26.17
C ALA A 305 0.37 4.12 -27.47
N ASP A 306 0.19 3.42 -28.59
CA ASP A 306 -0.20 4.01 -29.87
C ASP A 306 -1.58 4.69 -29.79
N GLY A 307 -2.52 4.07 -29.08
CA GLY A 307 -3.83 4.67 -28.81
C GLY A 307 -3.72 5.96 -28.00
N ALA A 308 -2.91 5.98 -26.96
CA ALA A 308 -2.65 7.16 -26.16
C ALA A 308 -1.98 8.28 -26.97
N VAL A 309 -1.00 7.94 -27.81
CA VAL A 309 -0.35 8.92 -28.71
C VAL A 309 -1.34 9.50 -29.73
N LYS A 310 -2.27 8.70 -30.27
CA LYS A 310 -3.31 9.20 -31.17
C LYS A 310 -4.29 10.14 -30.46
N LEU A 311 -4.60 9.90 -29.19
CA LEU A 311 -5.56 10.70 -28.42
C LEU A 311 -4.94 12.00 -27.89
N LEU A 312 -3.71 11.94 -27.38
CA LEU A 312 -3.06 13.05 -26.69
C LEU A 312 -2.03 13.79 -27.56
N GLY A 313 -1.76 13.27 -28.78
CA GLY A 313 -0.69 13.77 -29.64
C GLY A 313 0.68 13.16 -29.30
N ALA A 314 1.65 13.35 -30.19
CA ALA A 314 3.00 12.79 -30.02
C ALA A 314 3.81 13.46 -28.88
N ASN A 315 3.52 14.71 -28.55
CA ASN A 315 4.19 15.49 -27.52
C ASN A 315 3.19 16.11 -26.53
N PRO A 316 2.50 15.30 -25.69
CA PRO A 316 1.58 15.84 -24.72
C PRO A 316 2.32 16.60 -23.62
N ASN A 317 1.61 17.49 -22.92
CA ASN A 317 2.15 18.09 -21.71
C ASN A 317 2.40 17.00 -20.64
N LYS A 318 3.65 16.73 -20.33
CA LYS A 318 4.07 15.66 -19.43
C LYS A 318 3.50 15.81 -18.02
N PHE A 319 3.32 17.04 -17.52
CA PHE A 319 2.63 17.30 -16.25
C PHE A 319 1.17 16.87 -16.29
N LEU A 320 0.48 17.14 -17.40
CA LEU A 320 -0.91 16.71 -17.59
C LEU A 320 -1.00 15.19 -17.60
N VAL A 321 -0.10 14.49 -18.29
CA VAL A 321 -0.06 13.02 -18.32
C VAL A 321 0.16 12.46 -16.90
N LEU A 322 1.12 13.01 -16.15
CA LEU A 322 1.37 12.59 -14.77
C LEU A 322 0.13 12.81 -13.89
N GLY A 323 -0.52 13.96 -14.00
CA GLY A 323 -1.76 14.27 -13.27
C GLY A 323 -2.91 13.32 -13.62
N LEU A 324 -3.09 13.00 -14.92
CA LEU A 324 -4.09 12.04 -15.37
C LEU A 324 -3.83 10.62 -14.83
N ILE A 325 -2.57 10.18 -14.83
CA ILE A 325 -2.18 8.90 -14.21
C ILE A 325 -2.59 8.88 -12.74
N MET A 326 -2.24 9.91 -11.98
CA MET A 326 -2.56 9.97 -10.56
C MET A 326 -4.06 9.99 -10.29
N VAL A 327 -4.83 10.79 -11.03
CA VAL A 327 -6.28 10.87 -10.88
C VAL A 327 -6.94 9.53 -11.23
N LEU A 328 -6.55 8.93 -12.36
CA LEU A 328 -7.08 7.63 -12.80
C LEU A 328 -6.83 6.54 -11.75
N VAL A 329 -5.57 6.43 -11.30
CA VAL A 329 -5.18 5.39 -10.32
C VAL A 329 -5.86 5.63 -8.96
N THR A 330 -5.97 6.90 -8.52
CA THR A 330 -6.69 7.24 -7.29
C THR A 330 -8.18 6.88 -7.38
N LEU A 331 -8.83 7.10 -8.51
CA LEU A 331 -10.23 6.70 -8.69
C LEU A 331 -10.39 5.18 -8.68
N LEU A 332 -9.51 4.46 -9.37
CA LEU A 332 -9.53 2.99 -9.42
C LEU A 332 -9.27 2.36 -8.05
N THR A 333 -8.30 2.85 -7.29
CA THR A 333 -7.97 2.28 -5.96
C THR A 333 -9.08 2.48 -4.93
N ASN A 334 -9.99 3.44 -5.13
CA ASN A 334 -11.18 3.58 -4.31
C ASN A 334 -12.30 2.56 -4.62
N ALA A 335 -12.20 1.88 -5.78
CA ALA A 335 -13.15 0.85 -6.21
C ALA A 335 -12.61 -0.58 -6.08
N MET A 336 -11.29 -0.76 -5.93
CA MET A 336 -10.64 -2.08 -5.84
C MET A 336 -9.46 -2.04 -4.86
N MET A 337 -8.93 -3.21 -4.48
CA MET A 337 -7.77 -3.32 -3.58
C MET A 337 -6.52 -2.63 -4.18
N ASN A 338 -5.74 -1.93 -3.33
CA ASN A 338 -4.55 -1.18 -3.72
C ASN A 338 -3.54 -2.01 -4.53
N THR A 339 -3.26 -3.25 -4.09
CA THR A 339 -2.32 -4.16 -4.76
C THR A 339 -2.82 -4.56 -6.15
N SER A 340 -4.11 -4.89 -6.27
CA SER A 340 -4.74 -5.24 -7.56
C SER A 340 -4.73 -4.05 -8.51
N CYS A 341 -5.03 -2.85 -8.00
CA CYS A 341 -4.97 -1.60 -8.78
C CYS A 341 -3.55 -1.35 -9.31
N ALA A 342 -2.55 -1.39 -8.44
CA ALA A 342 -1.15 -1.16 -8.81
C ALA A 342 -0.65 -2.14 -9.87
N LEU A 343 -0.91 -3.44 -9.68
CA LEU A 343 -0.54 -4.50 -10.64
C LEU A 343 -1.25 -4.38 -11.99
N LEU A 344 -2.50 -3.93 -11.97
CA LEU A 344 -3.28 -3.72 -13.18
C LEU A 344 -2.74 -2.55 -14.01
N VAL A 345 -2.53 -1.40 -13.35
CA VAL A 345 -2.23 -0.16 -14.07
C VAL A 345 -0.76 -0.05 -14.49
N THR A 346 0.17 -0.67 -13.77
CA THR A 346 1.60 -0.54 -14.05
C THR A 346 1.96 -1.03 -15.46
N PRO A 347 1.63 -2.28 -15.87
CA PRO A 347 1.96 -2.76 -17.22
C PRO A 347 1.18 -2.04 -18.32
N LEU A 348 0.08 -1.36 -18.01
CA LEU A 348 -0.69 -0.54 -18.96
C LEU A 348 -0.05 0.84 -19.15
N LEU A 349 0.35 1.50 -18.07
CA LEU A 349 0.75 2.90 -18.10
C LEU A 349 2.25 3.08 -18.39
N ILE A 350 3.12 2.16 -17.97
CA ILE A 350 4.57 2.29 -18.20
C ILE A 350 4.91 2.32 -19.71
N PRO A 351 4.35 1.45 -20.58
CA PRO A 351 4.59 1.58 -22.03
C PRO A 351 4.11 2.91 -22.62
N VAL A 352 2.99 3.46 -22.13
CA VAL A 352 2.48 4.77 -22.55
C VAL A 352 3.46 5.88 -22.16
N VAL A 353 3.95 5.83 -20.93
CA VAL A 353 4.94 6.78 -20.41
C VAL A 353 6.24 6.75 -21.23
N GLN A 354 6.70 5.55 -21.59
CA GLN A 354 7.86 5.35 -22.47
C GLN A 354 7.63 5.94 -23.87
N ALA A 355 6.46 5.73 -24.45
CA ALA A 355 6.10 6.28 -25.77
C ALA A 355 6.11 7.81 -25.81
N PHE A 356 5.81 8.47 -24.68
CA PHE A 356 5.90 9.92 -24.52
C PHE A 356 7.30 10.41 -24.13
N GLY A 357 8.29 9.55 -24.03
CA GLY A 357 9.64 9.92 -23.59
C GLY A 357 9.67 10.49 -22.18
N MET A 358 8.77 10.02 -21.30
CA MET A 358 8.71 10.42 -19.91
C MET A 358 9.54 9.45 -19.02
N ASN A 359 9.95 9.95 -17.86
CA ASN A 359 10.66 9.14 -16.86
C ASN A 359 9.76 8.06 -16.25
N THR A 360 10.10 6.79 -16.47
CA THR A 360 9.33 5.64 -15.97
C THR A 360 9.31 5.55 -14.44
N THR A 361 10.40 5.97 -13.77
CA THR A 361 10.45 6.00 -12.29
C THR A 361 9.49 7.05 -11.73
N ALA A 362 9.37 8.22 -12.38
CA ALA A 362 8.40 9.25 -12.01
C ALA A 362 6.96 8.70 -12.07
N ALA A 363 6.63 7.99 -13.15
CA ALA A 363 5.31 7.39 -13.32
C ALA A 363 5.06 6.24 -12.31
N ALA A 364 6.06 5.41 -12.05
CA ALA A 364 5.96 4.33 -11.07
C ALA A 364 5.69 4.88 -9.65
N ILE A 365 6.39 5.94 -9.26
CA ILE A 365 6.16 6.61 -7.98
C ILE A 365 4.76 7.22 -7.92
N ALA A 366 4.31 7.87 -9.00
CA ALA A 366 2.95 8.38 -9.10
C ALA A 366 1.90 7.28 -8.94
N ILE A 367 2.11 6.11 -9.56
CA ILE A 367 1.25 4.93 -9.41
C ILE A 367 1.26 4.44 -7.96
N CYS A 368 2.43 4.28 -7.33
CA CYS A 368 2.53 3.84 -5.92
C CYS A 368 1.77 4.78 -4.97
N VAL A 369 1.99 6.08 -5.08
CA VAL A 369 1.33 7.09 -4.25
C VAL A 369 -0.18 7.09 -4.48
N ALA A 370 -0.62 7.09 -5.73
CA ALA A 370 -2.04 7.12 -6.07
C ALA A 370 -2.75 5.82 -5.64
N ALA A 371 -2.15 4.64 -5.87
CA ALA A 371 -2.70 3.35 -5.45
C ALA A 371 -2.79 3.23 -3.92
N SER A 372 -1.91 3.90 -3.16
CA SER A 372 -1.94 3.95 -1.71
C SER A 372 -2.83 5.08 -1.14
N SER A 373 -3.69 5.69 -1.99
CA SER A 373 -4.54 6.82 -1.62
C SER A 373 -6.06 6.52 -1.70
N PRO A 374 -6.57 5.43 -1.09
CA PRO A 374 -7.98 5.06 -1.13
C PRO A 374 -8.79 5.85 -0.08
N PHE A 375 -8.78 7.17 -0.14
CA PHE A 375 -9.37 8.01 0.93
C PHE A 375 -10.85 8.32 0.72
N LEU A 376 -11.40 8.12 -0.50
CA LEU A 376 -12.77 8.52 -0.82
C LEU A 376 -13.81 7.48 -0.40
N SER A 377 -13.38 6.26 -0.08
CA SER A 377 -14.29 5.13 0.16
C SER A 377 -13.87 4.32 1.40
N PRO A 378 -14.84 3.83 2.18
CA PRO A 378 -14.54 2.86 3.24
C PRO A 378 -14.12 1.49 2.71
N VAL A 379 -14.48 1.14 1.46
CA VAL A 379 -14.26 -0.18 0.86
C VAL A 379 -12.92 -0.28 0.12
N GLY A 380 -12.40 0.84 -0.37
CA GLY A 380 -11.17 0.88 -1.19
C GLY A 380 -9.91 0.39 -0.46
N SER A 381 -9.93 0.28 0.87
CA SER A 381 -8.79 -0.22 1.65
C SER A 381 -9.23 -0.96 2.90
N GLY A 382 -8.52 -2.03 3.22
CA GLY A 382 -8.70 -2.74 4.48
C GLY A 382 -8.46 -1.86 5.72
N THR A 383 -7.61 -0.83 5.63
CA THR A 383 -7.40 0.14 6.72
C THR A 383 -8.68 0.89 7.05
N ASN A 384 -9.42 1.33 6.02
CA ASN A 384 -10.66 2.06 6.18
C ASN A 384 -11.79 1.13 6.63
N THR A 385 -11.90 -0.06 6.05
CA THR A 385 -12.93 -1.05 6.40
C THR A 385 -12.89 -1.41 7.88
N LEU A 386 -11.70 -1.57 8.47
CA LEU A 386 -11.53 -1.91 9.88
C LEU A 386 -12.11 -0.88 10.85
N ILE A 387 -12.11 0.40 10.49
CA ILE A 387 -12.55 1.48 11.37
C ILE A 387 -14.03 1.86 11.18
N VAL A 388 -14.71 1.33 10.15
CA VAL A 388 -16.11 1.64 9.85
C VAL A 388 -17.00 1.34 11.04
N ARG A 389 -16.99 0.09 11.48
CA ARG A 389 -17.86 -0.38 12.56
C ARG A 389 -17.49 0.19 13.93
N PRO A 390 -16.19 0.17 14.34
CA PRO A 390 -15.79 0.78 15.62
C PRO A 390 -16.03 2.28 15.72
N GLY A 391 -15.99 2.99 14.59
CA GLY A 391 -16.24 4.43 14.55
C GLY A 391 -17.68 4.82 14.24
N ASN A 392 -18.57 3.85 13.97
CA ASN A 392 -19.90 4.07 13.41
C ASN A 392 -19.89 5.04 12.21
N LEU A 393 -18.92 4.78 11.29
CA LEU A 393 -18.63 5.69 10.19
C LEU A 393 -19.47 5.35 8.96
N LYS A 394 -19.92 6.38 8.27
CA LYS A 394 -20.68 6.29 7.01
C LYS A 394 -19.77 6.65 5.84
N PHE A 395 -20.18 6.32 4.62
CA PHE A 395 -19.43 6.64 3.40
C PHE A 395 -19.00 8.13 3.32
N MET A 396 -19.91 9.05 3.67
CA MET A 396 -19.62 10.49 3.61
C MET A 396 -18.59 10.98 4.63
N ASP A 397 -18.37 10.24 5.71
CA ASP A 397 -17.36 10.57 6.71
C ASP A 397 -15.93 10.31 6.14
N PHE A 398 -15.79 9.37 5.20
CA PHE A 398 -14.56 9.17 4.43
C PHE A 398 -14.46 10.15 3.26
N PHE A 399 -15.54 10.30 2.49
CA PHE A 399 -15.53 11.07 1.24
C PHE A 399 -15.15 12.55 1.47
N ARG A 400 -15.74 13.21 2.46
CA ARG A 400 -15.49 14.63 2.70
C ARG A 400 -14.04 14.96 3.05
N PRO A 401 -13.43 14.39 4.11
CA PRO A 401 -12.03 14.64 4.42
C PRO A 401 -11.09 13.99 3.38
N GLY A 402 -11.49 12.85 2.80
CA GLY A 402 -10.71 12.12 1.82
C GLY A 402 -10.53 12.88 0.52
N LEU A 403 -11.55 13.60 0.05
CA LEU A 403 -11.45 14.43 -1.16
C LEU A 403 -10.42 15.54 -0.97
N GLY A 404 -10.49 16.25 0.16
CA GLY A 404 -9.53 17.31 0.48
C GLY A 404 -8.10 16.78 0.60
N LEU A 405 -7.92 15.63 1.25
CA LEU A 405 -6.60 14.99 1.37
C LEU A 405 -6.09 14.50 0.01
N SER A 406 -6.94 13.88 -0.82
CA SER A 406 -6.54 13.41 -2.17
C SER A 406 -6.05 14.58 -3.04
N VAL A 407 -6.73 15.73 -2.98
CA VAL A 407 -6.29 16.94 -3.70
C VAL A 407 -4.95 17.44 -3.13
N ALA A 408 -4.78 17.48 -1.81
CA ALA A 408 -3.52 17.89 -1.20
C ALA A 408 -2.35 16.97 -1.62
N ILE A 409 -2.56 15.65 -1.61
CA ILE A 409 -1.55 14.67 -2.04
C ILE A 409 -1.25 14.81 -3.53
N LEU A 410 -2.28 15.02 -4.37
CA LEU A 410 -2.07 15.27 -5.79
C LEU A 410 -1.18 16.50 -6.01
N ILE A 411 -1.48 17.61 -5.34
CA ILE A 411 -0.68 18.86 -5.45
C ILE A 411 0.76 18.61 -5.00
N VAL A 412 0.96 18.00 -3.83
CA VAL A 412 2.31 17.68 -3.31
C VAL A 412 3.06 16.79 -4.29
N SER A 413 2.42 15.74 -4.81
CA SER A 413 3.05 14.82 -5.76
C SER A 413 3.40 15.51 -7.08
N MET A 414 2.52 16.36 -7.61
CA MET A 414 2.76 17.12 -8.84
C MET A 414 3.91 18.13 -8.70
N ILE A 415 4.25 18.57 -7.48
CA ILE A 415 5.39 19.41 -7.20
C ILE A 415 6.66 18.56 -7.03
N PHE A 416 6.63 17.57 -6.14
CA PHE A 416 7.84 16.86 -5.71
C PHE A 416 8.29 15.78 -6.69
N ILE A 417 7.36 15.08 -7.40
CA ILE A 417 7.76 14.04 -8.36
C ILE A 417 8.64 14.64 -9.47
N PRO A 418 8.26 15.73 -10.17
CA PRO A 418 9.09 16.31 -11.23
C PRO A 418 10.40 16.93 -10.74
N ILE A 419 10.47 17.33 -9.46
CA ILE A 419 11.72 17.87 -8.86
C ILE A 419 12.76 16.76 -8.71
N PHE A 420 12.35 15.59 -8.23
CA PHE A 420 13.29 14.49 -8.00
C PHE A 420 13.50 13.61 -9.25
N TRP A 421 12.50 13.51 -10.11
CA TRP A 421 12.54 12.74 -11.36
C TRP A 421 11.99 13.61 -12.50
N PRO A 422 12.87 14.36 -13.19
CA PRO A 422 12.45 15.16 -14.35
C PRO A 422 11.67 14.34 -15.37
N LEU A 423 10.55 14.90 -15.84
CA LEU A 423 9.59 14.19 -16.70
C LEU A 423 10.07 14.04 -18.14
#